data_03104ba86156f5db87a94553f5c4883d
#
_entry.id   03104ba86156f5db87a94553f5c4883d
#
_cell.length_a   1.000
_cell.length_b   1.000
_cell.length_c   1.000
_cell.angle_alpha   90.00
_cell.angle_beta   90.00
_cell.angle_gamma   90.00
#
_symmetry.space_group_name_H-M   'P 1'
#
loop_
_entity.id
_entity.type
_entity.pdbx_description
1 polymer ?
#
loop_
_entity_poly.entity_id
_entity_poly.type
_entity_poly.pdbx_seq_one_letter_code
_entity_poly.pdbx_strand_id
1 'polypeptide(L)'
;MQQESDDLLQKVRDFIKALENRSNSNDFTKFYHPEVVQTEYPNTLTKNTTTRMLKDLEAAATRGKQVLQKERYDIVNSYVAGNTVIVEAIYTGVLAIPVGKLKPGDEMKAWFAQIYEFKNGKIFRQRNYDCFENFF
;
A
#
# COMPACT_ATOMS: atom_id res chain seq x y z
N MET A 1 23.27 -4.58 -9.14
CA MET A 1 24.07 -4.32 -7.94
C MET A 1 23.49 -3.12 -7.23
N GLN A 2 24.32 -2.20 -6.73
CA GLN A 2 23.79 -1.05 -6.00
C GLN A 2 22.82 -0.21 -6.84
N GLN A 3 23.14 -0.02 -8.12
CA GLN A 3 22.27 0.75 -9.03
C GLN A 3 20.90 0.10 -9.18
N GLU A 4 20.86 -1.23 -9.34
CA GLU A 4 19.61 -1.96 -9.46
C GLU A 4 18.79 -1.89 -8.18
N SER A 5 19.46 -1.97 -7.03
CA SER A 5 18.80 -1.85 -5.72
C SER A 5 18.20 -0.46 -5.54
N ASP A 6 18.95 0.59 -5.91
CA ASP A 6 18.47 1.96 -5.84
C ASP A 6 17.28 2.19 -6.76
N ASP A 7 17.31 1.60 -7.97
CA ASP A 7 16.21 1.72 -8.93
C ASP A 7 14.93 1.06 -8.42
N LEU A 8 15.04 -0.13 -7.82
CA LEU A 8 13.87 -0.82 -7.26
C LEU A 8 13.29 -0.05 -6.08
N LEU A 9 14.15 0.44 -5.19
CA LEU A 9 13.70 1.24 -4.05
C LEU A 9 13.02 2.53 -4.53
N GLN A 10 13.56 3.18 -5.57
CA GLN A 10 12.95 4.38 -6.11
C GLN A 10 11.58 4.08 -6.72
N LYS A 11 11.42 2.94 -7.38
CA LYS A 11 10.12 2.52 -7.90
C LYS A 11 9.08 2.36 -6.79
N VAL A 12 9.48 1.77 -5.67
CA VAL A 12 8.58 1.63 -4.52
C VAL A 12 8.21 3.00 -3.96
N ARG A 13 9.18 3.91 -3.85
CA ARG A 13 8.92 5.28 -3.38
C ARG A 13 7.95 6.01 -4.32
N ASP A 14 8.14 5.86 -5.62
CA ASP A 14 7.26 6.48 -6.62
C ASP A 14 5.86 5.87 -6.56
N PHE A 15 5.77 4.56 -6.38
CA PHE A 15 4.50 3.87 -6.19
C PHE A 15 3.75 4.39 -4.96
N ILE A 16 4.44 4.54 -3.84
CA ILE A 16 3.86 5.03 -2.59
C ILE A 16 3.36 6.47 -2.76
N LYS A 17 4.13 7.33 -3.45
CA LYS A 17 3.67 8.68 -3.77
C LYS A 17 2.41 8.67 -4.62
N ALA A 18 2.33 7.75 -5.57
CA ALA A 18 1.14 7.60 -6.41
C ALA A 18 -0.06 7.14 -5.57
N LEU A 19 0.15 6.25 -4.59
CA LEU A 19 -0.90 5.86 -3.64
C LEU A 19 -1.39 7.06 -2.83
N GLU A 20 -0.48 7.88 -2.32
CA GLU A 20 -0.84 9.08 -1.55
C GLU A 20 -1.67 10.06 -2.40
N ASN A 21 -1.52 10.01 -3.71
CA ASN A 21 -2.22 10.89 -4.65
C ASN A 21 -3.44 10.23 -5.31
N ARG A 22 -3.86 9.03 -4.86
CA ARG A 22 -4.91 8.26 -5.55
C ARG A 22 -6.30 8.90 -5.52
N SER A 23 -6.53 9.86 -4.63
CA SER A 23 -7.77 10.63 -4.64
C SER A 23 -7.91 11.49 -5.90
N ASN A 24 -6.80 11.79 -6.59
CA ASN A 24 -6.75 12.60 -7.80
C ASN A 24 -6.51 11.78 -9.06
N SER A 25 -5.91 10.59 -8.94
CA SER A 25 -5.47 9.80 -10.10
C SER A 25 -5.31 8.32 -9.72
N ASN A 26 -5.47 7.44 -10.70
CA ASN A 26 -5.21 6.00 -10.56
C ASN A 26 -3.83 5.62 -11.07
N ASP A 27 -2.89 6.56 -11.18
CA ASP A 27 -1.56 6.33 -11.74
C ASP A 27 -0.78 5.22 -11.04
N PHE A 28 -1.08 4.93 -9.76
CA PHE A 28 -0.38 3.88 -9.03
C PHE A 28 -0.57 2.48 -9.64
N THR A 29 -1.63 2.27 -10.42
CA THR A 29 -1.90 0.94 -11.01
C THR A 29 -0.88 0.56 -12.08
N LYS A 30 -0.21 1.55 -12.68
CA LYS A 30 0.82 1.29 -13.70
C LYS A 30 2.06 0.59 -13.15
N PHE A 31 2.25 0.60 -11.83
CA PHE A 31 3.41 -0.04 -11.19
C PHE A 31 3.24 -1.55 -11.06
N TYR A 32 2.04 -2.06 -11.25
CA TYR A 32 1.74 -3.50 -11.11
C TYR A 32 2.02 -4.27 -12.39
N HIS A 33 2.60 -5.45 -12.22
CA HIS A 33 2.70 -6.44 -13.29
C HIS A 33 1.27 -6.93 -13.64
N PRO A 34 0.98 -7.24 -14.92
CA PRO A 34 -0.36 -7.75 -15.29
C PRO A 34 -0.80 -9.00 -14.51
N GLU A 35 0.16 -9.80 -14.05
CA GLU A 35 -0.10 -11.02 -13.28
C GLU A 35 0.18 -10.85 -11.79
N VAL A 36 0.08 -9.63 -11.28
CA VAL A 36 0.33 -9.32 -9.87
C VAL A 36 -0.62 -10.07 -8.96
N VAL A 37 -0.08 -10.50 -7.81
CA VAL A 37 -0.90 -10.99 -6.69
C VAL A 37 -0.46 -10.23 -5.44
N GLN A 38 -1.39 -9.51 -4.85
CA GLN A 38 -1.20 -8.83 -3.57
C GLN A 38 -1.91 -9.64 -2.50
N THR A 39 -1.21 -9.94 -1.42
CA THR A 39 -1.78 -10.62 -0.25
C THR A 39 -1.79 -9.65 0.91
N GLU A 40 -2.96 -9.43 1.47
CA GLU A 40 -3.13 -8.67 2.71
C GLU A 40 -3.45 -9.64 3.82
N TYR A 41 -2.59 -9.70 4.84
CA TYR A 41 -2.80 -10.59 5.97
C TYR A 41 -3.79 -9.99 6.96
N PRO A 42 -4.41 -10.83 7.83
CA PRO A 42 -5.47 -10.36 8.73
C PRO A 42 -5.04 -9.16 9.57
N ASN A 43 -5.92 -8.19 9.63
CA ASN A 43 -5.73 -6.96 10.41
C ASN A 43 -7.10 -6.43 10.83
N THR A 44 -7.11 -5.28 11.49
CA THR A 44 -8.34 -4.68 12.01
C THR A 44 -9.40 -4.42 10.92
N LEU A 45 -8.97 -4.07 9.70
CA LEU A 45 -9.89 -3.77 8.61
C LEU A 45 -10.22 -4.99 7.76
N THR A 46 -9.29 -5.93 7.66
CA THR A 46 -9.43 -7.13 6.82
C THR A 46 -9.25 -8.35 7.70
N LYS A 47 -10.37 -8.94 8.14
CA LYS A 47 -10.35 -10.02 9.14
C LYS A 47 -9.72 -11.31 8.64
N ASN A 48 -9.80 -11.58 7.35
CA ASN A 48 -9.27 -12.80 6.72
C ASN A 48 -8.19 -12.43 5.73
N THR A 49 -7.23 -13.35 5.54
CA THR A 49 -6.24 -13.19 4.48
C THR A 49 -6.95 -12.97 3.15
N THR A 50 -6.60 -11.89 2.47
CA THR A 50 -7.24 -11.49 1.22
C THR A 50 -6.19 -11.39 0.13
N THR A 51 -6.45 -12.02 -1.02
CA THR A 51 -5.59 -11.88 -2.20
C THR A 51 -6.30 -11.07 -3.26
N ARG A 52 -5.53 -10.22 -3.95
CA ARG A 52 -6.05 -9.35 -5.01
C ARG A 52 -5.17 -9.48 -6.24
N MET A 53 -5.79 -9.61 -7.39
CA MET A 53 -5.14 -9.53 -8.68
C MET A 53 -5.34 -8.13 -9.25
N LEU A 54 -4.83 -7.85 -10.45
CA LEU A 54 -4.84 -6.50 -11.01
C LEU A 54 -6.25 -5.90 -11.04
N LYS A 55 -7.25 -6.67 -11.48
CA LYS A 55 -8.65 -6.19 -11.52
C LYS A 55 -9.16 -5.77 -10.14
N ASP A 56 -8.80 -6.56 -9.13
CA ASP A 56 -9.20 -6.27 -7.75
C ASP A 56 -8.55 -5.00 -7.23
N LEU A 57 -7.28 -4.80 -7.59
CA LEU A 57 -6.52 -3.62 -7.18
C LEU A 57 -7.07 -2.35 -7.84
N GLU A 58 -7.46 -2.46 -9.11
CA GLU A 58 -8.11 -1.35 -9.82
C GLU A 58 -9.46 -1.01 -9.19
N ALA A 59 -10.26 -2.01 -8.82
CA ALA A 59 -11.53 -1.81 -8.13
C ALA A 59 -11.33 -1.23 -6.73
N ALA A 60 -10.31 -1.69 -6.01
CA ALA A 60 -9.98 -1.17 -4.67
C ALA A 60 -9.56 0.29 -4.72
N ALA A 61 -8.94 0.74 -5.81
CA ALA A 61 -8.57 2.13 -6.01
C ALA A 61 -9.80 3.04 -5.97
N THR A 62 -10.87 2.64 -6.65
CA THR A 62 -12.12 3.39 -6.67
C THR A 62 -12.75 3.45 -5.28
N ARG A 63 -12.78 2.32 -4.55
CA ARG A 63 -13.32 2.27 -3.19
C ARG A 63 -12.51 3.15 -2.23
N GLY A 64 -11.18 3.13 -2.36
CA GLY A 64 -10.30 3.93 -1.51
C GLY A 64 -10.59 5.43 -1.58
N LYS A 65 -10.96 5.92 -2.76
CA LYS A 65 -11.33 7.33 -2.95
C LYS A 65 -12.57 7.73 -2.17
N GLN A 66 -13.47 6.78 -1.88
CA GLN A 66 -14.69 7.03 -1.13
C GLN A 66 -14.45 6.99 0.37
N VAL A 67 -13.45 6.26 0.83
CA VAL A 67 -13.17 6.03 2.25
C VAL A 67 -12.23 7.08 2.82
N LEU A 68 -11.27 7.54 2.01
CA LEU A 68 -10.16 8.41 2.46
C LEU A 68 -10.22 9.78 1.79
N GLN A 69 -10.02 10.83 2.59
CA GLN A 69 -9.80 12.18 2.08
C GLN A 69 -8.35 12.34 1.61
N LYS A 70 -7.41 11.80 2.39
CA LYS A 70 -5.98 11.81 2.07
C LYS A 70 -5.28 10.73 2.87
N GLU A 71 -4.06 10.38 2.46
CA GLU A 71 -3.23 9.41 3.16
C GLU A 71 -1.76 9.78 3.02
N ARG A 72 -0.98 9.35 4.00
CA ARG A 72 0.46 9.59 4.05
C ARG A 72 1.18 8.34 4.52
N TYR A 73 2.30 8.06 3.88
CA TYR A 73 3.20 6.97 4.24
C TYR A 73 4.55 7.56 4.60
N ASP A 74 4.92 7.49 5.87
CA ASP A 74 6.26 7.90 6.31
C ASP A 74 7.14 6.65 6.37
N ILE A 75 8.01 6.48 5.38
CA ILE A 75 8.92 5.33 5.33
C ILE A 75 9.99 5.52 6.40
N VAL A 76 10.04 4.58 7.35
CA VAL A 76 11.00 4.64 8.45
C VAL A 76 12.20 3.72 8.21
N ASN A 77 12.01 2.61 7.51
CA ASN A 77 13.09 1.70 7.13
C ASN A 77 12.79 1.11 5.76
N SER A 78 13.85 0.81 5.00
CA SER A 78 13.73 0.12 3.73
C SER A 78 14.93 -0.79 3.51
N TYR A 79 14.68 -1.93 2.86
CA TYR A 79 15.70 -2.96 2.61
C TYR A 79 15.49 -3.50 1.21
N VAL A 80 16.59 -3.81 0.52
CA VAL A 80 16.53 -4.43 -0.81
C VAL A 80 17.35 -5.70 -0.80
N ALA A 81 16.75 -6.80 -1.24
CA ALA A 81 17.42 -8.10 -1.36
C ALA A 81 17.03 -8.70 -2.72
N GLY A 82 17.98 -8.69 -3.67
CA GLY A 82 17.70 -9.16 -5.04
C GLY A 82 16.61 -8.34 -5.70
N ASN A 83 15.53 -9.02 -6.11
CA ASN A 83 14.37 -8.39 -6.74
C ASN A 83 13.31 -7.95 -5.74
N THR A 84 13.63 -7.98 -4.45
CA THR A 84 12.64 -7.76 -3.38
C THR A 84 12.98 -6.50 -2.60
N VAL A 85 11.96 -5.67 -2.37
CA VAL A 85 12.06 -4.47 -1.53
C VAL A 85 11.14 -4.66 -0.33
N ILE A 86 11.67 -4.38 0.86
CA ILE A 86 10.90 -4.41 2.10
C ILE A 86 10.83 -2.98 2.62
N VAL A 87 9.62 -2.53 2.97
CA VAL A 87 9.40 -1.19 3.50
C VAL A 87 8.66 -1.28 4.82
N GLU A 88 9.16 -0.57 5.82
CA GLU A 88 8.42 -0.32 7.04
C GLU A 88 7.99 1.15 7.03
N ALA A 89 6.71 1.41 7.23
CA ALA A 89 6.17 2.76 7.14
C ALA A 89 5.14 3.02 8.24
N ILE A 90 5.05 4.26 8.66
CA ILE A 90 3.95 4.74 9.50
C ILE A 90 2.92 5.33 8.57
N TYR A 91 1.72 4.76 8.61
CA TYR A 91 0.61 5.16 7.75
C TYR A 91 -0.36 6.04 8.52
N THR A 92 -0.83 7.10 7.88
CA THR A 92 -1.90 7.95 8.40
C THR A 92 -2.91 8.21 7.28
N GLY A 93 -4.16 7.80 7.51
CA GLY A 93 -5.25 8.07 6.59
C GLY A 93 -6.27 8.99 7.26
N VAL A 94 -6.69 10.05 6.56
CA VAL A 94 -7.77 10.91 7.03
C VAL A 94 -9.06 10.41 6.42
N LEU A 95 -10.02 10.06 7.27
CA LEU A 95 -11.26 9.40 6.85
C LEU A 95 -12.26 10.35 6.21
N ALA A 96 -12.93 9.88 5.16
CA ALA A 96 -14.08 10.55 4.56
C ALA A 96 -15.40 9.99 5.08
N ILE A 97 -15.37 8.79 5.66
CA ILE A 97 -16.53 8.09 6.22
C ILE A 97 -16.20 7.58 7.61
N PRO A 98 -17.20 7.24 8.44
CA PRO A 98 -16.93 6.63 9.76
C PRO A 98 -16.32 5.24 9.60
N VAL A 99 -15.34 4.90 10.45
CA VAL A 99 -14.77 3.57 10.56
C VAL A 99 -14.59 3.26 12.05
N GLY A 100 -15.33 2.29 12.56
CA GLY A 100 -15.31 1.98 13.98
C GLY A 100 -15.68 3.20 14.82
N LYS A 101 -14.83 3.56 15.78
CA LYS A 101 -15.01 4.74 16.63
C LYS A 101 -14.55 6.05 15.97
N LEU A 102 -13.88 5.95 14.82
CA LEU A 102 -13.36 7.11 14.12
C LEU A 102 -14.45 7.74 13.25
N LYS A 103 -14.43 9.07 13.18
CA LYS A 103 -15.40 9.89 12.44
C LYS A 103 -14.75 10.45 11.18
N PRO A 104 -15.54 10.93 10.21
CA PRO A 104 -14.96 11.66 9.08
C PRO A 104 -14.08 12.80 9.57
N GLY A 105 -12.90 12.93 8.98
CA GLY A 105 -11.89 13.91 9.38
C GLY A 105 -10.91 13.41 10.42
N ASP A 106 -11.20 12.29 11.10
CA ASP A 106 -10.26 11.68 12.04
C ASP A 106 -9.14 10.97 11.31
N GLU A 107 -7.99 10.83 11.97
CA GLU A 107 -6.85 10.12 11.46
C GLU A 107 -6.88 8.66 11.88
N MET A 108 -6.69 7.77 10.90
CA MET A 108 -6.53 6.34 11.11
C MET A 108 -5.05 6.02 10.94
N LYS A 109 -4.42 5.50 12.01
CA LYS A 109 -2.98 5.26 12.03
C LYS A 109 -2.67 3.77 12.01
N ALA A 110 -1.57 3.43 11.32
CA ALA A 110 -1.10 2.05 11.25
C ALA A 110 0.43 2.00 11.09
N TRP A 111 0.98 0.85 11.41
CA TRP A 111 2.38 0.51 11.15
C TRP A 111 2.37 -0.59 10.10
N PHE A 112 2.96 -0.32 8.94
CA PHE A 112 2.98 -1.24 7.81
C PHE A 112 4.37 -1.85 7.64
N ALA A 113 4.39 -3.17 7.37
CA ALA A 113 5.54 -3.84 6.80
C ALA A 113 5.07 -4.43 5.48
N GLN A 114 5.62 -3.97 4.37
CA GLN A 114 5.19 -4.39 3.03
C GLN A 114 6.37 -4.91 2.24
N ILE A 115 6.16 -6.06 1.60
CA ILE A 115 7.19 -6.76 0.83
C ILE A 115 6.77 -6.74 -0.63
N TYR A 116 7.66 -6.22 -1.48
CA TYR A 116 7.42 -6.07 -2.92
C TYR A 116 8.42 -6.91 -3.69
N GLU A 117 7.95 -7.92 -4.41
CA GLU A 117 8.80 -8.69 -5.32
C GLU A 117 8.53 -8.21 -6.74
N PHE A 118 9.61 -7.86 -7.45
CA PHE A 118 9.52 -7.31 -8.80
C PHE A 118 9.78 -8.37 -9.86
N LYS A 119 9.13 -8.21 -11.00
CA LYS A 119 9.38 -8.99 -12.22
C LYS A 119 9.23 -8.04 -13.41
N ASN A 120 10.26 -8.00 -14.27
CA ASN A 120 10.26 -7.12 -15.44
C ASN A 120 9.97 -5.65 -15.07
N GLY A 121 10.53 -5.20 -13.94
CA GLY A 121 10.40 -3.84 -13.47
C GLY A 121 9.05 -3.47 -12.88
N LYS A 122 8.17 -4.43 -12.65
CA LYS A 122 6.82 -4.23 -12.12
C LYS A 122 6.63 -5.03 -10.84
N ILE A 123 5.72 -4.56 -9.97
CA ILE A 123 5.37 -5.28 -8.74
C ILE A 123 4.61 -6.54 -9.14
N PHE A 124 5.20 -7.69 -8.82
CA PHE A 124 4.68 -8.99 -9.22
C PHE A 124 4.01 -9.73 -8.07
N ARG A 125 4.64 -9.69 -6.89
CA ARG A 125 4.06 -10.23 -5.65
C ARG A 125 4.22 -9.18 -4.57
N GLN A 126 3.16 -8.95 -3.82
CA GLN A 126 3.18 -7.99 -2.72
C GLN A 126 2.50 -8.61 -1.51
N ARG A 127 3.12 -8.47 -0.35
CA ARG A 127 2.55 -8.95 0.91
C ARG A 127 2.50 -7.80 1.90
N ASN A 128 1.32 -7.57 2.46
CA ASN A 128 1.07 -6.49 3.40
C ASN A 128 0.81 -7.03 4.80
N TYR A 129 1.61 -6.59 5.74
CA TYR A 129 1.47 -6.86 7.16
C TYR A 129 1.13 -5.53 7.81
N ASP A 130 -0.17 -5.26 7.97
CA ASP A 130 -0.66 -3.94 8.37
C ASP A 130 -1.20 -3.98 9.79
N CYS A 131 -0.57 -3.21 10.68
CA CYS A 131 -0.93 -3.17 12.10
C CYS A 131 -1.62 -1.85 12.38
N PHE A 132 -2.96 -1.85 12.38
CA PHE A 132 -3.74 -0.65 12.68
C PHE A 132 -3.89 -0.43 14.17
N GLU A 133 -3.98 0.82 14.60
CA GLU A 133 -4.42 1.14 15.96
C GLU A 133 -5.81 0.58 16.17
N ASN A 134 -6.13 0.26 17.42
CA ASN A 134 -7.47 -0.24 17.75
C ASN A 134 -8.46 0.92 17.79
N PHE A 135 -9.44 0.89 16.89
CA PHE A 135 -10.49 1.90 16.80
C PHE A 135 -11.90 1.27 16.72
N PHE A 136 -12.02 0.01 17.13
CA PHE A 136 -13.29 -0.71 17.22
C PHE A 136 -13.70 -1.01 18.68
#